data_270a62e3286c771a9fcd4a7b55084108
#
_entry.id   270a62e3286c771a9fcd4a7b55084108
#
_cell.length_a   1.000
_cell.length_b   1.000
_cell.length_c   1.000
_cell.angle_alpha   90.00
_cell.angle_beta   90.00
_cell.angle_gamma   90.00
#
_symmetry.space_group_name_H-M   'P 1'
#
loop_
_entity.id
_entity.type
_entity.pdbx_description
1 polymer ?
#
loop_
_entity_poly.entity_id
_entity_poly.type
_entity_poly.pdbx_seq_one_letter_code
_entity_poly.pdbx_strand_id
1 'polypeptide(L)'
;MTAYIHKNWVDEVFFALPEHVDIPKKIMKDCNRMGVVTHVQLAALNELGKNQVVEEIAGYMVLSSSINIVSSWQLLVKRLMDIAGGLVGCIFTGIIYIFIAPIMKVKSPGPVFFSQVRMGKNGKPFKIYKFRSMYMDAEERKKELMEKNNIKDGLMFKMDDDPRIIKGIGHFIRKTSLDEFPQFWNILKGDMSLVGTRPPTMDEWDKYELHHRRRLAIKPGLTGMWQVSGRSEITDFEEVVELDTKYIEQWSIGLDIKILFKTVTVVFTGSGAK
;
A
#
# COMPACT_ATOMS: atom_id res chain seq x y z
N MET A 1 -20.55 14.14 -2.99
CA MET A 1 -19.43 14.13 -2.04
C MET A 1 -18.49 12.95 -2.28
N THR A 2 -18.95 11.71 -2.28
CA THR A 2 -18.11 10.50 -2.55
C THR A 2 -17.38 10.59 -3.89
N ALA A 3 -18.04 11.07 -4.96
CA ALA A 3 -17.40 11.30 -6.26
C ALA A 3 -16.30 12.37 -6.23
N TYR A 4 -16.47 13.41 -5.41
CA TYR A 4 -15.45 14.45 -5.21
C TYR A 4 -14.23 13.89 -4.48
N ILE A 5 -14.45 13.15 -3.39
CA ILE A 5 -13.39 12.50 -2.62
C ILE A 5 -12.60 11.50 -3.49
N HIS A 6 -13.30 10.81 -4.40
CA HIS A 6 -12.66 9.90 -5.36
C HIS A 6 -11.71 10.62 -6.33
N LYS A 7 -12.12 11.80 -6.80
CA LYS A 7 -11.38 12.56 -7.81
C LYS A 7 -10.24 13.39 -7.20
N ASN A 8 -10.35 13.74 -5.93
CA ASN A 8 -9.39 14.57 -5.22
C ASN A 8 -8.77 13.78 -4.05
N TRP A 9 -7.54 14.07 -3.71
CA TRP A 9 -6.77 13.36 -2.69
C TRP A 9 -7.13 13.87 -1.29
N VAL A 10 -8.36 13.55 -0.86
CA VAL A 10 -8.91 14.02 0.40
C VAL A 10 -8.47 13.09 1.52
N ASP A 11 -7.77 13.62 2.52
CA ASP A 11 -7.37 12.89 3.71
C ASP A 11 -8.44 12.96 4.80
N GLU A 12 -9.11 14.10 4.94
CA GLU A 12 -10.06 14.37 6.03
C GLU A 12 -11.26 15.17 5.52
N VAL A 13 -12.43 14.94 6.13
CA VAL A 13 -13.67 15.67 5.85
C VAL A 13 -14.23 16.22 7.14
N PHE A 14 -14.43 17.53 7.20
CA PHE A 14 -15.05 18.21 8.32
C PHE A 14 -16.52 18.56 8.02
N PHE A 15 -17.43 18.11 8.89
CA PHE A 15 -18.85 18.44 8.82
C PHE A 15 -19.18 19.50 9.87
N ALA A 16 -19.33 20.75 9.42
CA ALA A 16 -19.91 21.82 10.23
C ALA A 16 -21.43 21.80 10.03
N LEU A 17 -22.16 21.22 10.97
CA LEU A 17 -23.61 21.07 10.90
C LEU A 17 -24.30 22.08 11.81
N PRO A 18 -25.39 22.73 11.37
CA PRO A 18 -26.29 23.49 12.26
C PRO A 18 -26.89 22.57 13.34
N GLU A 19 -27.27 23.16 14.48
CA GLU A 19 -27.76 22.43 15.68
C GLU A 19 -28.95 21.48 15.43
N HIS A 20 -29.71 21.69 14.35
CA HIS A 20 -30.91 20.90 14.04
C HIS A 20 -30.75 19.95 12.86
N VAL A 21 -29.52 19.74 12.38
CA VAL A 21 -29.28 18.87 11.22
C VAL A 21 -28.70 17.54 11.70
N ASP A 22 -29.33 16.47 11.31
CA ASP A 22 -28.85 15.12 11.61
C ASP A 22 -27.46 14.84 11.05
N ILE A 23 -26.66 14.14 11.84
CA ILE A 23 -25.33 13.67 11.40
C ILE A 23 -25.49 12.82 10.14
N PRO A 24 -24.77 13.12 9.07
CA PRO A 24 -24.91 12.40 7.78
C PRO A 24 -24.26 11.01 7.83
N LYS A 25 -24.87 10.11 8.63
CA LYS A 25 -24.37 8.75 8.93
C LYS A 25 -23.98 7.97 7.67
N LYS A 26 -24.75 8.11 6.56
CA LYS A 26 -24.46 7.44 5.30
C LYS A 26 -23.17 7.95 4.68
N ILE A 27 -22.97 9.26 4.61
CA ILE A 27 -21.77 9.87 4.03
C ILE A 27 -20.55 9.55 4.88
N MET A 28 -20.66 9.60 6.20
CA MET A 28 -19.58 9.21 7.11
C MET A 28 -19.19 7.74 6.92
N LYS A 29 -20.19 6.83 6.78
CA LYS A 29 -19.93 5.42 6.51
C LYS A 29 -19.20 5.21 5.18
N ASP A 30 -19.56 5.96 4.16
CA ASP A 30 -18.91 5.88 2.85
C ASP A 30 -17.48 6.46 2.90
N CYS A 31 -17.25 7.57 3.60
CA CYS A 31 -15.91 8.12 3.86
C CYS A 31 -15.04 7.09 4.61
N ASN A 32 -15.59 6.48 5.65
CA ASN A 32 -14.88 5.45 6.44
C ASN A 32 -14.53 4.22 5.59
N ARG A 33 -15.41 3.80 4.68
CA ARG A 33 -15.13 2.71 3.72
C ARG A 33 -14.01 3.06 2.75
N MET A 34 -13.84 4.35 2.42
CA MET A 34 -12.75 4.85 1.59
C MET A 34 -11.44 5.10 2.37
N GLY A 35 -11.48 4.99 3.70
CA GLY A 35 -10.34 5.27 4.57
C GLY A 35 -10.11 6.76 4.86
N VAL A 36 -11.10 7.61 4.56
CA VAL A 36 -11.04 9.05 4.81
C VAL A 36 -11.52 9.34 6.22
N VAL A 37 -10.75 10.14 6.97
CA VAL A 37 -11.12 10.57 8.33
C VAL A 37 -12.27 11.55 8.26
N THR A 38 -13.24 11.42 9.17
CA THR A 38 -14.38 12.32 9.24
C THR A 38 -14.47 12.99 10.60
N HIS A 39 -14.66 14.29 10.62
CA HIS A 39 -14.85 15.12 11.81
C HIS A 39 -16.25 15.72 11.76
N VAL A 40 -16.96 15.68 12.87
CA VAL A 40 -18.28 16.31 12.99
C VAL A 40 -18.25 17.27 14.15
N GLN A 41 -18.64 18.52 13.89
CA GLN A 41 -18.85 19.48 14.96
C GLN A 41 -19.97 18.98 15.87
N LEU A 42 -19.68 18.90 17.14
CA LEU A 42 -20.65 18.39 18.14
C LEU A 42 -21.57 19.52 18.59
N ALA A 43 -22.83 19.45 18.20
CA ALA A 43 -23.90 20.21 18.84
C ALA A 43 -24.59 19.38 19.94
N ALA A 44 -24.63 18.06 19.81
CA ALA A 44 -25.10 17.14 20.85
C ALA A 44 -24.52 15.73 20.65
N LEU A 45 -23.93 15.14 21.69
CA LEU A 45 -23.44 13.77 21.74
C LEU A 45 -24.46 12.87 22.44
N ASN A 46 -25.11 11.99 21.69
CA ASN A 46 -25.93 10.95 22.33
C ASN A 46 -25.43 9.52 22.13
N GLU A 47 -24.55 9.25 21.15
CA GLU A 47 -24.01 7.90 20.94
C GLU A 47 -22.61 7.94 20.31
N LEU A 48 -21.58 7.57 21.07
CA LEU A 48 -20.24 7.31 20.56
C LEU A 48 -20.15 5.87 20.05
N GLY A 49 -19.88 5.71 18.75
CA GLY A 49 -19.58 4.42 18.15
C GLY A 49 -18.13 3.98 18.37
N LYS A 50 -17.81 2.74 18.01
CA LYS A 50 -16.42 2.26 17.98
C LYS A 50 -15.60 3.11 16.98
N ASN A 51 -14.35 3.37 17.34
CA ASN A 51 -13.40 4.17 16.53
C ASN A 51 -13.84 5.63 16.30
N GLN A 52 -14.43 6.22 17.33
CA GLN A 52 -14.76 7.64 17.38
C GLN A 52 -14.09 8.27 18.60
N VAL A 53 -13.58 9.48 18.42
CA VAL A 53 -12.95 10.26 19.49
C VAL A 53 -13.43 11.69 19.41
N VAL A 54 -13.67 12.28 20.60
CA VAL A 54 -13.94 13.69 20.72
C VAL A 54 -12.62 14.43 20.89
N GLU A 55 -12.35 15.38 20.02
CA GLU A 55 -11.14 16.19 20.06
C GLU A 55 -11.42 17.65 19.72
N GLU A 56 -10.49 18.53 20.06
CA GLU A 56 -10.56 19.93 19.70
C GLU A 56 -9.71 20.20 18.45
N ILE A 57 -10.36 20.72 17.39
CA ILE A 57 -9.69 21.13 16.15
C ILE A 57 -10.03 22.59 15.88
N ALA A 58 -9.02 23.45 15.81
CA ALA A 58 -9.15 24.87 15.54
C ALA A 58 -10.16 25.60 16.47
N GLY A 59 -10.24 25.19 17.74
CA GLY A 59 -11.16 25.77 18.74
C GLY A 59 -12.57 25.20 18.73
N TYR A 60 -12.83 24.18 17.90
CA TYR A 60 -14.13 23.49 17.85
C TYR A 60 -14.02 22.09 18.43
N MET A 61 -14.98 21.73 19.29
CA MET A 61 -15.14 20.32 19.71
C MET A 61 -15.73 19.53 18.55
N VAL A 62 -15.03 18.48 18.13
CA VAL A 62 -15.43 17.65 16.99
C VAL A 62 -15.48 16.19 17.39
N LEU A 63 -16.32 15.43 16.70
CA LEU A 63 -16.34 13.98 16.75
C LEU A 63 -15.57 13.44 15.53
N SER A 64 -14.36 12.95 15.75
CA SER A 64 -13.55 12.32 14.72
C SER A 64 -13.87 10.83 14.63
N SER A 65 -14.07 10.33 13.42
CA SER A 65 -14.31 8.91 13.14
C SER A 65 -13.33 8.42 12.07
N SER A 66 -12.65 7.32 12.37
CA SER A 66 -11.64 6.72 11.48
C SER A 66 -11.73 5.19 11.52
N ILE A 67 -11.05 4.51 10.60
CA ILE A 67 -10.91 3.03 10.62
C ILE A 67 -10.15 2.58 11.87
N ASN A 68 -9.11 3.33 12.24
CA ASN A 68 -8.32 3.12 13.45
C ASN A 68 -7.87 4.47 13.99
N ILE A 69 -8.00 4.68 15.28
CA ILE A 69 -7.56 5.90 15.96
C ILE A 69 -6.18 5.64 16.54
N VAL A 70 -5.18 6.27 15.94
CA VAL A 70 -3.78 6.08 16.27
C VAL A 70 -3.22 7.34 16.90
N SER A 71 -2.49 7.21 18.01
CA SER A 71 -1.85 8.36 18.66
C SER A 71 -0.70 8.92 17.81
N SER A 72 -0.51 10.25 17.88
CA SER A 72 0.58 10.94 17.19
C SER A 72 1.97 10.38 17.55
N TRP A 73 2.15 9.93 18.79
CA TRP A 73 3.37 9.28 19.23
C TRP A 73 3.64 7.96 18.47
N GLN A 74 2.64 7.12 18.29
CA GLN A 74 2.78 5.87 17.55
C GLN A 74 3.15 6.14 16.08
N LEU A 75 2.56 7.17 15.47
CA LEU A 75 2.92 7.58 14.10
C LEU A 75 4.35 8.11 14.00
N LEU A 76 4.82 8.85 15.02
CA LEU A 76 6.21 9.30 15.10
C LEU A 76 7.18 8.11 15.19
N VAL A 77 6.93 7.17 16.09
CA VAL A 77 7.75 5.96 16.23
C VAL A 77 7.77 5.15 14.93
N LYS A 78 6.59 4.96 14.30
CA LYS A 78 6.51 4.31 12.97
C LYS A 78 7.38 5.03 11.96
N ARG A 79 7.33 6.37 11.90
CA ARG A 79 8.14 7.14 10.94
C ARG A 79 9.64 7.02 11.22
N LEU A 80 10.06 7.00 12.48
CA LEU A 80 11.46 6.77 12.86
C LEU A 80 11.94 5.38 12.45
N MET A 81 11.11 4.34 12.64
CA MET A 81 11.39 2.99 12.16
C MET A 81 11.53 2.96 10.63
N ASP A 82 10.62 3.64 9.90
CA ASP A 82 10.67 3.75 8.45
C ASP A 82 11.96 4.42 7.97
N ILE A 83 12.38 5.51 8.62
CA ILE A 83 13.62 6.20 8.27
C ILE A 83 14.84 5.30 8.55
N ALA A 84 14.93 4.69 9.73
CA ALA A 84 16.04 3.81 10.08
C ALA A 84 16.15 2.62 9.11
N GLY A 85 15.05 1.91 8.88
CA GLY A 85 15.01 0.80 7.93
C GLY A 85 15.24 1.24 6.48
N GLY A 86 14.71 2.40 6.10
CA GLY A 86 14.93 2.99 4.79
C GLY A 86 16.40 3.33 4.53
N LEU A 87 17.12 3.89 5.50
CA LEU A 87 18.57 4.16 5.41
C LEU A 87 19.37 2.87 5.22
N VAL A 88 19.13 1.89 6.09
CA VAL A 88 19.79 0.58 5.99
C VAL A 88 19.48 -0.08 4.64
N GLY A 89 18.23 -0.08 4.22
CA GLY A 89 17.81 -0.66 2.95
C GLY A 89 18.40 0.06 1.73
N CYS A 90 18.59 1.39 1.78
CA CYS A 90 19.26 2.13 0.70
C CYS A 90 20.75 1.77 0.61
N ILE A 91 21.43 1.53 1.73
CA ILE A 91 22.83 1.06 1.73
C ILE A 91 22.90 -0.30 1.03
N PHE A 92 22.03 -1.25 1.41
CA PHE A 92 21.95 -2.55 0.73
C PHE A 92 21.59 -2.42 -0.75
N THR A 93 20.68 -1.50 -1.10
CA THR A 93 20.34 -1.21 -2.50
C THR A 93 21.59 -0.80 -3.31
N GLY A 94 22.45 0.05 -2.73
CA GLY A 94 23.71 0.45 -3.33
C GLY A 94 24.67 -0.72 -3.53
N ILE A 95 24.82 -1.58 -2.54
CA ILE A 95 25.64 -2.80 -2.64
C ILE A 95 25.10 -3.73 -3.74
N ILE A 96 23.81 -4.02 -3.72
CA ILE A 96 23.14 -4.87 -4.71
C ILE A 96 23.30 -4.29 -6.13
N TYR A 97 23.19 -2.98 -6.28
CA TYR A 97 23.36 -2.29 -7.55
C TYR A 97 24.73 -2.56 -8.19
N ILE A 98 25.81 -2.56 -7.39
CA ILE A 98 27.18 -2.80 -7.88
C ILE A 98 27.28 -4.17 -8.57
N PHE A 99 26.61 -5.19 -8.05
CA PHE A 99 26.62 -6.54 -8.62
C PHE A 99 25.60 -6.74 -9.74
N ILE A 100 24.38 -6.21 -9.58
CA ILE A 100 23.30 -6.43 -10.55
C ILE A 100 23.47 -5.59 -11.80
N ALA A 101 23.91 -4.33 -11.68
CA ALA A 101 23.93 -3.39 -12.81
C ALA A 101 24.82 -3.87 -13.98
N PRO A 102 26.04 -4.38 -13.79
CA PRO A 102 26.86 -4.88 -14.88
C PRO A 102 26.20 -6.05 -15.61
N ILE A 103 25.67 -7.03 -14.84
CA ILE A 103 25.04 -8.22 -15.39
C ILE A 103 23.80 -7.84 -16.21
N MET A 104 22.98 -6.93 -15.67
CA MET A 104 21.79 -6.44 -16.38
C MET A 104 22.12 -5.73 -17.67
N LYS A 105 23.14 -4.84 -17.68
CA LYS A 105 23.55 -4.12 -18.89
C LYS A 105 24.00 -5.06 -20.01
N VAL A 106 24.66 -6.16 -19.66
CA VAL A 106 25.10 -7.18 -20.64
C VAL A 106 23.92 -8.02 -21.14
N LYS A 107 23.01 -8.45 -20.24
CA LYS A 107 21.91 -9.36 -20.61
C LYS A 107 20.71 -8.65 -21.26
N SER A 108 20.47 -7.41 -20.89
CA SER A 108 19.35 -6.60 -21.41
C SER A 108 19.75 -5.12 -21.39
N PRO A 109 20.27 -4.57 -22.50
CA PRO A 109 20.63 -3.15 -22.58
C PRO A 109 19.49 -2.22 -22.17
N GLY A 110 19.82 -1.11 -21.49
CA GLY A 110 18.84 -0.12 -21.01
C GLY A 110 19.04 0.25 -19.52
N PRO A 111 18.08 0.97 -18.92
CA PRO A 111 18.15 1.43 -17.53
C PRO A 111 18.12 0.25 -16.56
N VAL A 112 18.89 0.34 -15.47
CA VAL A 112 18.91 -0.68 -14.41
C VAL A 112 17.69 -0.55 -13.50
N PHE A 113 17.23 0.68 -13.27
CA PHE A 113 16.04 0.96 -12.49
C PHE A 113 14.79 1.05 -13.38
N PHE A 114 13.71 0.54 -12.89
CA PHE A 114 12.37 0.67 -13.41
C PHE A 114 11.53 1.52 -12.46
N SER A 115 10.66 2.36 -13.01
CA SER A 115 9.69 3.09 -12.19
C SER A 115 8.31 3.00 -12.81
N GLN A 116 7.29 2.90 -11.94
CA GLN A 116 5.88 2.85 -12.33
C GLN A 116 5.06 3.72 -11.40
N VAL A 117 4.02 4.37 -11.92
CA VAL A 117 3.07 5.09 -11.09
C VAL A 117 2.17 4.08 -10.37
N ARG A 118 2.01 4.27 -9.08
CA ARG A 118 1.15 3.49 -8.18
C ARG A 118 0.32 4.41 -7.33
N MET A 119 -0.80 3.90 -6.82
CA MET A 119 -1.63 4.63 -5.87
C MET A 119 -1.15 4.40 -4.45
N GLY A 120 -0.90 5.50 -3.75
CA GLY A 120 -0.51 5.55 -2.34
C GLY A 120 -1.70 5.85 -1.42
N LYS A 121 -1.40 6.41 -0.24
CA LYS A 121 -2.41 6.78 0.75
C LYS A 121 -3.50 7.66 0.11
N ASN A 122 -4.77 7.31 0.38
CA ASN A 122 -5.97 8.00 -0.12
C ASN A 122 -6.03 8.18 -1.65
N GLY A 123 -5.36 7.29 -2.40
CA GLY A 123 -5.33 7.36 -3.86
C GLY A 123 -4.35 8.39 -4.43
N LYS A 124 -3.45 8.95 -3.63
CA LYS A 124 -2.42 9.89 -4.12
C LYS A 124 -1.38 9.14 -4.94
N PRO A 125 -1.17 9.48 -6.24
CA PRO A 125 -0.22 8.77 -7.07
C PRO A 125 1.23 9.08 -6.65
N PHE A 126 2.09 8.07 -6.72
CA PHE A 126 3.54 8.20 -6.53
C PHE A 126 4.30 7.27 -7.46
N LYS A 127 5.60 7.52 -7.68
CA LYS A 127 6.48 6.65 -8.47
C LYS A 127 7.16 5.64 -7.55
N ILE A 128 6.85 4.35 -7.74
CA ILE A 128 7.57 3.25 -7.10
C ILE A 128 8.83 2.93 -7.90
N TYR A 129 9.93 2.60 -7.21
CA TYR A 129 11.20 2.23 -7.85
C TYR A 129 11.50 0.75 -7.61
N LYS A 130 12.01 0.08 -8.65
CA LYS A 130 12.47 -1.33 -8.61
C LYS A 130 13.72 -1.51 -9.45
N PHE A 131 14.49 -2.58 -9.22
CA PHE A 131 15.39 -3.05 -10.25
C PHE A 131 14.58 -3.63 -11.41
N ARG A 132 15.00 -3.34 -12.63
CA ARG A 132 14.33 -3.85 -13.82
C ARG A 132 14.56 -5.36 -13.93
N SER A 133 13.51 -6.14 -13.78
CA SER A 133 13.52 -7.60 -13.89
C SER A 133 12.92 -8.11 -15.21
N MET A 134 12.32 -7.20 -15.98
CA MET A 134 11.62 -7.50 -17.23
C MET A 134 12.24 -6.76 -18.41
N TYR A 135 11.99 -7.26 -19.62
CA TYR A 135 12.40 -6.61 -20.87
C TYR A 135 11.67 -5.26 -21.03
N MET A 136 12.19 -4.41 -21.93
CA MET A 136 11.70 -3.03 -22.10
C MET A 136 10.27 -2.97 -22.67
N ASP A 137 9.87 -3.96 -23.44
CA ASP A 137 8.55 -4.14 -24.07
C ASP A 137 7.51 -4.83 -23.15
N ALA A 138 7.87 -5.05 -21.88
CA ALA A 138 7.07 -5.84 -20.94
C ALA A 138 5.66 -5.29 -20.70
N GLU A 139 5.48 -3.97 -20.69
CA GLU A 139 4.18 -3.33 -20.45
C GLU A 139 3.25 -3.46 -21.67
N GLU A 140 3.81 -3.37 -22.89
CA GLU A 140 3.05 -3.60 -24.13
C GLU A 140 2.58 -5.05 -24.21
N ARG A 141 3.48 -6.00 -23.93
CA ARG A 141 3.17 -7.44 -23.92
C ARG A 141 2.21 -7.85 -22.80
N LYS A 142 2.08 -7.06 -21.73
CA LYS A 142 1.10 -7.33 -20.66
C LYS A 142 -0.32 -7.41 -21.18
N LYS A 143 -0.69 -6.53 -22.12
CA LYS A 143 -2.04 -6.50 -22.72
C LYS A 143 -2.38 -7.81 -23.44
N GLU A 144 -1.41 -8.36 -24.17
CA GLU A 144 -1.58 -9.64 -24.90
C GLU A 144 -1.65 -10.86 -23.95
N LEU A 145 -1.07 -10.72 -22.76
CA LEU A 145 -1.00 -11.80 -21.76
C LEU A 145 -2.14 -11.75 -20.73
N MET A 146 -3.03 -10.75 -20.80
CA MET A 146 -4.12 -10.62 -19.82
C MET A 146 -5.04 -11.84 -19.78
N GLU A 147 -5.25 -12.53 -20.90
CA GLU A 147 -6.05 -13.76 -20.99
C GLU A 147 -5.44 -14.94 -20.17
N LYS A 148 -4.14 -14.90 -19.92
CA LYS A 148 -3.40 -15.90 -19.13
C LYS A 148 -3.22 -15.50 -17.67
N ASN A 149 -3.96 -14.51 -17.19
CA ASN A 149 -3.90 -14.06 -15.81
C ASN A 149 -4.47 -15.14 -14.86
N ASN A 150 -3.72 -15.52 -13.82
CA ASN A 150 -4.14 -16.50 -12.83
C ASN A 150 -5.21 -15.95 -11.86
N ILE A 151 -5.42 -14.63 -11.84
CA ILE A 151 -6.42 -13.96 -11.00
C ILE A 151 -7.61 -13.56 -11.87
N LYS A 152 -8.77 -14.19 -11.63
CA LYS A 152 -9.94 -14.11 -12.50
C LYS A 152 -10.55 -12.72 -12.62
N ASP A 153 -10.49 -11.91 -11.57
CA ASP A 153 -11.20 -10.61 -11.52
C ASP A 153 -10.39 -9.47 -12.18
N GLY A 154 -9.18 -9.73 -12.66
CA GLY A 154 -8.33 -8.73 -13.31
C GLY A 154 -7.92 -7.55 -12.40
N LEU A 155 -8.15 -7.68 -11.09
CA LEU A 155 -7.78 -6.70 -10.06
C LEU A 155 -6.31 -6.80 -9.65
N MET A 156 -5.66 -7.89 -10.01
CA MET A 156 -4.21 -8.09 -9.94
C MET A 156 -3.77 -8.89 -11.16
N PHE A 157 -2.52 -8.70 -11.61
CA PHE A 157 -1.92 -9.53 -12.66
C PHE A 157 -0.90 -10.49 -12.06
N LYS A 158 -1.11 -11.79 -12.27
CA LYS A 158 -0.19 -12.84 -11.88
C LYS A 158 -0.18 -13.94 -12.93
N MET A 159 1.00 -14.38 -13.30
CA MET A 159 1.21 -15.42 -14.30
C MET A 159 2.42 -16.28 -13.88
N ASP A 160 2.26 -17.60 -13.93
CA ASP A 160 3.38 -18.53 -13.84
C ASP A 160 4.16 -18.47 -15.18
N ASP A 161 5.48 -18.61 -15.16
CA ASP A 161 6.36 -18.53 -16.32
C ASP A 161 6.15 -17.30 -17.22
N ASP A 162 6.20 -16.12 -16.61
CA ASP A 162 6.02 -14.85 -17.31
C ASP A 162 7.17 -14.61 -18.33
N PRO A 163 6.88 -14.64 -19.67
CA PRO A 163 7.89 -14.50 -20.71
C PRO A 163 8.52 -13.12 -20.79
N ARG A 164 8.00 -12.15 -20.04
CA ARG A 164 8.53 -10.77 -19.99
C ARG A 164 9.75 -10.67 -19.08
N ILE A 165 10.01 -11.68 -18.23
CA ILE A 165 11.13 -11.68 -17.28
C ILE A 165 12.44 -11.92 -18.01
N ILE A 166 13.48 -11.13 -17.72
CA ILE A 166 14.81 -11.29 -18.27
C ILE A 166 15.38 -12.64 -17.83
N LYS A 167 15.73 -13.49 -18.82
CA LYS A 167 16.23 -14.84 -18.55
C LYS A 167 17.45 -14.82 -17.63
N GLY A 168 17.44 -15.69 -16.63
CA GLY A 168 18.48 -15.82 -15.61
C GLY A 168 18.41 -14.73 -14.56
N ILE A 169 18.99 -13.56 -14.80
CA ILE A 169 19.07 -12.49 -13.79
C ILE A 169 17.69 -11.97 -13.34
N GLY A 170 16.73 -11.81 -14.25
CA GLY A 170 15.39 -11.34 -13.93
C GLY A 170 14.67 -12.33 -12.99
N HIS A 171 14.74 -13.62 -13.27
CA HIS A 171 14.18 -14.67 -12.40
C HIS A 171 14.87 -14.69 -11.03
N PHE A 172 16.21 -14.57 -11.01
CA PHE A 172 16.98 -14.56 -9.77
C PHE A 172 16.56 -13.42 -8.86
N ILE A 173 16.56 -12.17 -9.36
CA ILE A 173 16.24 -11.00 -8.53
C ILE A 173 14.76 -11.00 -8.05
N ARG A 174 13.84 -11.53 -8.85
CA ARG A 174 12.43 -11.69 -8.44
C ARG A 174 12.26 -12.79 -7.38
N LYS A 175 12.88 -13.96 -7.59
CA LYS A 175 12.84 -15.07 -6.62
C LYS A 175 13.40 -14.67 -5.26
N THR A 176 14.45 -13.84 -5.26
CA THR A 176 15.07 -13.31 -4.03
C THR A 176 14.47 -12.01 -3.53
N SER A 177 13.45 -11.47 -4.23
CA SER A 177 12.85 -10.16 -3.97
C SER A 177 13.85 -8.99 -3.98
N LEU A 178 15.03 -9.18 -4.57
CA LEU A 178 16.04 -8.11 -4.69
C LEU A 178 15.58 -6.97 -5.60
N ASP A 179 14.65 -7.25 -6.52
CA ASP A 179 14.06 -6.21 -7.39
C ASP A 179 13.32 -5.13 -6.59
N GLU A 180 12.88 -5.41 -5.38
CA GLU A 180 12.11 -4.48 -4.56
C GLU A 180 12.99 -3.55 -3.68
N PHE A 181 14.29 -3.79 -3.58
CA PHE A 181 15.19 -2.97 -2.75
C PHE A 181 15.16 -1.47 -3.05
N PRO A 182 15.07 -1.00 -4.31
CA PRO A 182 14.98 0.44 -4.58
C PRO A 182 13.77 1.13 -3.95
N GLN A 183 12.76 0.39 -3.48
CA GLN A 183 11.61 0.95 -2.75
C GLN A 183 11.99 1.50 -1.38
N PHE A 184 13.16 1.14 -0.81
CA PHE A 184 13.66 1.78 0.41
C PHE A 184 13.87 3.30 0.22
N TRP A 185 14.15 3.75 -1.00
CA TRP A 185 14.14 5.16 -1.33
C TRP A 185 12.76 5.80 -1.21
N ASN A 186 11.70 5.09 -1.64
CA ASN A 186 10.32 5.55 -1.45
C ASN A 186 9.94 5.64 0.03
N ILE A 187 10.47 4.72 0.87
CA ILE A 187 10.24 4.74 2.32
C ILE A 187 10.94 5.96 2.94
N LEU A 188 12.17 6.26 2.57
CA LEU A 188 12.89 7.45 3.04
C LEU A 188 12.17 8.74 2.65
N LYS A 189 11.72 8.85 1.41
CA LYS A 189 10.92 9.98 0.95
C LYS A 189 9.60 10.12 1.71
N GLY A 190 9.05 9.02 2.23
CA GLY A 190 7.77 8.99 2.91
C GLY A 190 6.57 8.68 2.00
N ASP A 191 6.81 8.29 0.74
CA ASP A 191 5.77 7.78 -0.15
C ASP A 191 5.26 6.40 0.32
N MET A 192 6.16 5.61 0.92
CA MET A 192 5.91 4.27 1.45
C MET A 192 6.34 4.14 2.92
N SER A 193 5.99 3.02 3.50
CA SER A 193 6.42 2.55 4.83
C SER A 193 7.10 1.17 4.70
N LEU A 194 7.83 0.73 5.72
CA LEU A 194 8.33 -0.65 5.79
C LEU A 194 7.17 -1.64 5.76
N VAL A 195 6.13 -1.38 6.56
CA VAL A 195 4.93 -2.22 6.66
C VAL A 195 3.71 -1.42 6.29
N GLY A 196 2.89 -1.95 5.39
CA GLY A 196 1.65 -1.34 4.92
C GLY A 196 0.93 -2.24 3.91
N THR A 197 -0.02 -1.69 3.18
CA THR A 197 -0.75 -2.41 2.13
C THR A 197 0.00 -2.34 0.80
N ARG A 198 -0.25 -3.30 -0.10
CA ARG A 198 0.35 -3.26 -1.44
C ARG A 198 -0.24 -2.12 -2.27
N PRO A 199 0.59 -1.23 -2.87
CA PRO A 199 0.09 -0.16 -3.73
C PRO A 199 -0.42 -0.72 -5.06
N PRO A 200 -1.70 -0.46 -5.44
CA PRO A 200 -2.24 -0.87 -6.72
C PRO A 200 -1.64 -0.08 -7.88
N THR A 201 -1.68 -0.66 -9.08
CA THR A 201 -1.45 0.08 -10.34
C THR A 201 -2.60 1.02 -10.63
N MET A 202 -2.44 1.93 -11.61
CA MET A 202 -3.53 2.79 -12.08
C MET A 202 -4.70 1.94 -12.62
N ASP A 203 -4.41 0.94 -13.45
CA ASP A 203 -5.42 0.04 -14.04
C ASP A 203 -6.19 -0.77 -12.98
N GLU A 204 -5.51 -1.18 -11.90
CA GLU A 204 -6.14 -1.85 -10.76
C GLU A 204 -7.05 -0.88 -10.00
N TRP A 205 -6.57 0.34 -9.75
CA TRP A 205 -7.30 1.39 -9.05
C TRP A 205 -8.60 1.78 -9.74
N ASP A 206 -8.59 1.90 -11.07
CA ASP A 206 -9.76 2.27 -11.85
C ASP A 206 -10.90 1.25 -11.74
N LYS A 207 -10.56 -0.01 -11.42
CA LYS A 207 -11.51 -1.10 -11.18
C LYS A 207 -11.95 -1.23 -9.73
N TYR A 208 -11.33 -0.48 -8.78
CA TYR A 208 -11.63 -0.61 -7.36
C TYR A 208 -13.02 -0.09 -7.02
N GLU A 209 -13.80 -0.94 -6.38
CA GLU A 209 -15.03 -0.55 -5.72
C GLU A 209 -14.75 0.26 -4.43
N LEU A 210 -15.80 0.82 -3.84
CA LEU A 210 -15.67 1.70 -2.68
C LEU A 210 -14.98 1.01 -1.50
N HIS A 211 -15.33 -0.24 -1.23
CA HIS A 211 -14.76 -0.99 -0.11
C HIS A 211 -13.29 -1.37 -0.30
N HIS A 212 -12.85 -1.61 -1.57
CA HIS A 212 -11.44 -1.87 -1.87
C HIS A 212 -10.53 -0.70 -1.52
N ARG A 213 -11.04 0.54 -1.61
CA ARG A 213 -10.27 1.77 -1.33
C ARG A 213 -9.86 1.90 0.13
N ARG A 214 -10.54 1.19 1.03
CA ARG A 214 -10.19 1.14 2.45
C ARG A 214 -8.72 0.72 2.67
N ARG A 215 -8.16 -0.11 1.79
CA ARG A 215 -6.76 -0.52 1.81
C ARG A 215 -5.77 0.65 1.71
N LEU A 216 -6.20 1.78 1.13
CA LEU A 216 -5.38 2.96 0.90
C LEU A 216 -5.52 4.02 2.00
N ALA A 217 -6.19 3.71 3.10
CA ALA A 217 -6.29 4.61 4.26
C ALA A 217 -4.93 4.91 4.92
N ILE A 218 -3.93 4.06 4.67
CA ILE A 218 -2.56 4.17 5.20
C ILE A 218 -1.55 4.24 4.06
N LYS A 219 -0.29 4.58 4.40
CA LYS A 219 0.82 4.50 3.43
C LYS A 219 1.02 3.06 2.97
N PRO A 220 1.27 2.84 1.67
CA PRO A 220 1.63 1.52 1.18
C PRO A 220 2.95 1.03 1.79
N GLY A 221 3.09 -0.29 1.94
CA GLY A 221 4.26 -0.93 2.53
C GLY A 221 5.13 -1.65 1.50
N LEU A 222 6.40 -1.83 1.88
CA LEU A 222 7.30 -2.77 1.21
C LEU A 222 6.84 -4.20 1.49
N THR A 223 6.38 -4.46 2.72
CA THR A 223 5.72 -5.69 3.15
C THR A 223 4.41 -5.38 3.85
N GLY A 224 3.56 -6.38 4.08
CA GLY A 224 2.27 -6.23 4.73
C GLY A 224 1.67 -7.55 5.17
N MET A 225 0.52 -7.49 5.85
CA MET A 225 -0.13 -8.67 6.41
C MET A 225 -0.46 -9.69 5.33
N TRP A 226 -1.02 -9.28 4.22
CA TRP A 226 -1.29 -10.14 3.08
C TRP A 226 -0.03 -10.86 2.57
N GLN A 227 1.09 -10.13 2.42
CA GLN A 227 2.32 -10.67 1.88
C GLN A 227 2.96 -11.75 2.78
N VAL A 228 2.72 -11.71 4.09
CA VAL A 228 3.25 -12.71 5.04
C VAL A 228 2.24 -13.78 5.44
N SER A 229 1.00 -13.73 4.90
CA SER A 229 -0.09 -14.67 5.24
C SER A 229 -0.42 -15.68 4.13
N GLY A 230 0.39 -15.75 3.06
CA GLY A 230 0.15 -16.69 1.97
C GLY A 230 0.51 -16.16 0.60
N ARG A 231 0.74 -14.84 0.48
CA ARG A 231 1.22 -14.14 -0.73
C ARG A 231 0.74 -14.75 -2.06
N SER A 232 1.43 -15.79 -2.53
CA SER A 232 1.19 -16.43 -3.84
C SER A 232 0.05 -17.44 -3.84
N GLU A 233 -0.38 -17.92 -2.70
CA GLU A 233 -1.45 -18.91 -2.56
C GLU A 233 -2.83 -18.25 -2.55
N ILE A 234 -2.89 -16.97 -2.16
CA ILE A 234 -4.12 -16.20 -2.17
C ILE A 234 -4.40 -15.74 -3.60
N THR A 235 -5.46 -16.29 -4.19
CA THR A 235 -5.91 -15.99 -5.55
C THR A 235 -7.18 -15.16 -5.59
N ASP A 236 -7.87 -15.05 -4.46
CA ASP A 236 -9.05 -14.21 -4.29
C ASP A 236 -8.62 -12.81 -3.84
N PHE A 237 -9.05 -11.79 -4.57
CA PHE A 237 -8.73 -10.41 -4.25
C PHE A 237 -9.45 -9.92 -3.00
N GLU A 238 -10.66 -10.40 -2.73
CA GLU A 238 -11.40 -10.04 -1.52
C GLU A 238 -10.68 -10.50 -0.25
N GLU A 239 -10.03 -11.66 -0.27
CA GLU A 239 -9.20 -12.13 0.83
C GLU A 239 -8.01 -11.18 1.08
N VAL A 240 -7.41 -10.66 0.01
CA VAL A 240 -6.34 -9.64 0.11
C VAL A 240 -6.88 -8.36 0.76
N VAL A 241 -8.09 -7.92 0.36
CA VAL A 241 -8.77 -6.75 0.92
C VAL A 241 -9.05 -6.93 2.40
N GLU A 242 -9.53 -8.12 2.79
CA GLU A 242 -9.82 -8.45 4.18
C GLU A 242 -8.56 -8.41 5.05
N LEU A 243 -7.47 -9.06 4.61
CA LEU A 243 -6.20 -9.07 5.32
C LEU A 243 -5.59 -7.67 5.48
N ASP A 244 -5.63 -6.86 4.42
CA ASP A 244 -5.14 -5.49 4.47
C ASP A 244 -6.02 -4.59 5.34
N THR A 245 -7.34 -4.79 5.31
CA THR A 245 -8.28 -4.08 6.20
C THR A 245 -8.05 -4.45 7.66
N LYS A 246 -7.89 -5.75 7.95
CA LYS A 246 -7.58 -6.25 9.28
C LYS A 246 -6.28 -5.67 9.82
N TYR A 247 -5.26 -5.55 8.99
CA TYR A 247 -4.02 -4.89 9.36
C TYR A 247 -4.26 -3.44 9.78
N ILE A 248 -5.05 -2.68 9.01
CA ILE A 248 -5.34 -1.27 9.30
C ILE A 248 -6.12 -1.14 10.62
N GLU A 249 -7.15 -1.97 10.82
CA GLU A 249 -7.99 -1.96 12.03
C GLU A 249 -7.22 -2.31 13.30
N GLN A 250 -6.30 -3.28 13.20
CA GLN A 250 -5.53 -3.80 14.34
C GLN A 250 -4.13 -3.24 14.42
N TRP A 251 -3.81 -2.23 13.60
CA TRP A 251 -2.46 -1.70 13.51
C TRP A 251 -1.91 -1.30 14.88
N SER A 252 -0.70 -1.72 15.12
CA SER A 252 0.12 -1.33 16.25
C SER A 252 1.60 -1.47 15.88
N ILE A 253 2.49 -0.80 16.60
CA ILE A 253 3.95 -0.95 16.41
C ILE A 253 4.37 -2.42 16.59
N GLY A 254 3.78 -3.13 17.57
CA GLY A 254 4.05 -4.54 17.79
C GLY A 254 3.64 -5.43 16.59
N LEU A 255 2.53 -5.09 15.92
CA LEU A 255 2.10 -5.79 14.71
C LEU A 255 3.08 -5.56 13.55
N ASP A 256 3.57 -4.33 13.38
CA ASP A 256 4.59 -4.03 12.36
C ASP A 256 5.86 -4.85 12.59
N ILE A 257 6.37 -4.87 13.82
CA ILE A 257 7.55 -5.67 14.18
C ILE A 257 7.31 -7.16 13.88
N LYS A 258 6.14 -7.70 14.24
CA LYS A 258 5.77 -9.09 13.94
C LYS A 258 5.75 -9.40 12.44
N ILE A 259 5.22 -8.48 11.63
CA ILE A 259 5.18 -8.61 10.17
C ILE A 259 6.60 -8.55 9.60
N LEU A 260 7.46 -7.64 10.07
CA LEU A 260 8.86 -7.56 9.65
C LEU A 260 9.61 -8.87 9.92
N PHE A 261 9.48 -9.45 11.11
CA PHE A 261 10.08 -10.75 11.41
C PHE A 261 9.56 -11.87 10.50
N LYS A 262 8.24 -11.93 10.28
CA LYS A 262 7.66 -12.90 9.35
C LYS A 262 8.17 -12.68 7.93
N THR A 263 8.33 -11.43 7.48
CA THR A 263 8.86 -11.12 6.13
C THR A 263 10.26 -11.71 5.95
N VAL A 264 11.13 -11.51 6.94
CA VAL A 264 12.49 -12.10 6.92
C VAL A 264 12.39 -13.62 6.77
N THR A 265 11.55 -14.29 7.56
CA THR A 265 11.36 -15.74 7.48
C THR A 265 10.87 -16.15 6.09
N VAL A 266 9.84 -15.50 5.55
CA VAL A 266 9.27 -15.80 4.22
C VAL A 266 10.30 -15.62 3.09
N VAL A 267 11.12 -14.57 3.15
CA VAL A 267 12.17 -14.32 2.17
C VAL A 267 13.25 -15.43 2.23
N PHE A 268 13.68 -15.84 3.41
CA PHE A 268 14.70 -16.87 3.57
C PHE A 268 14.20 -18.28 3.27
N THR A 269 12.95 -18.60 3.57
CA THR A 269 12.35 -19.91 3.25
C THR A 269 11.91 -20.04 1.80
N GLY A 270 11.86 -18.92 1.06
CA GLY A 270 11.34 -18.87 -0.31
C GLY A 270 9.83 -19.20 -0.41
N SER A 271 9.13 -19.22 0.71
CA SER A 271 7.70 -19.50 0.77
C SER A 271 6.92 -18.40 0.05
N GLY A 272 6.18 -18.78 -0.99
CA GLY A 272 5.38 -17.83 -1.79
C GLY A 272 6.16 -16.99 -2.82
N ALA A 273 7.45 -17.23 -3.06
CA ALA A 273 8.19 -16.68 -4.18
C ALA A 273 8.02 -17.60 -5.40
N LYS A 274 7.13 -17.26 -6.32
CA LYS A 274 6.99 -17.87 -7.65
C LYS A 274 7.27 -16.82 -8.71
#